data_964e1bd31bcc9b2dc82a07dce43f8dee
#
_entry.id   964e1bd31bcc9b2dc82a07dce43f8dee
#
_cell.length_a   1.000
_cell.length_b   1.000
_cell.length_c   1.000
_cell.angle_alpha   90.00
_cell.angle_beta   90.00
_cell.angle_gamma   90.00
#
_symmetry.space_group_name_H-M   'P 1'
#
loop_
_entity.id
_entity.type
_entity.pdbx_description
1 polymer ?
#
loop_
_entity_poly.entity_id
_entity_poly.type
_entity_poly.pdbx_seq_one_letter_code
_entity_poly.pdbx_strand_id
1 'polypeptide(L)'
;MNKVKTIFAWIWQKLCAFWPWYKTLYQGRAWYTKTVVALASCIVAFILYLGAVDINFLWLFGKSPGYFSGILNPQTSEASLIYSADGKLIGKYFNENRTPVEYDEVNPAFFKALVDTEDERFYKHIGIDPIGVFAAAKDALLHHNGRGASTITQQLAKNMFRVRSQYSTGLLGKVPVLRLLIIKSKEWIIAVKMETVFSKK
;
A
#
# COMPACT_ATOMS: atom_id res chain seq x y z
N MET A 1 -28.83 -3.87 -26.75
CA MET A 1 -28.13 -2.59 -27.04
C MET A 1 -28.73 -1.38 -26.30
N ASN A 2 -30.03 -1.34 -25.96
CA ASN A 2 -30.66 -0.20 -25.27
C ASN A 2 -30.28 -0.02 -23.79
N LYS A 3 -30.13 -1.08 -23.00
CA LYS A 3 -29.83 -0.97 -21.55
C LYS A 3 -28.49 -0.28 -21.25
N VAL A 4 -27.45 -0.55 -22.05
CA VAL A 4 -26.13 0.06 -21.86
C VAL A 4 -26.17 1.57 -22.14
N LYS A 5 -26.87 1.98 -23.20
CA LYS A 5 -27.06 3.42 -23.52
C LYS A 5 -27.82 4.15 -22.41
N THR A 6 -28.82 3.52 -21.82
CA THR A 6 -29.60 4.10 -20.72
C THR A 6 -28.78 4.27 -19.46
N ILE A 7 -27.95 3.27 -19.11
CA ILE A 7 -27.03 3.36 -17.97
C ILE A 7 -25.99 4.46 -18.19
N PHE A 8 -25.42 4.55 -19.39
CA PHE A 8 -24.45 5.58 -19.74
C PHE A 8 -25.05 6.98 -19.67
N ALA A 9 -26.26 7.17 -20.20
CA ALA A 9 -26.98 8.43 -20.13
C ALA A 9 -27.30 8.82 -18.67
N TRP A 10 -27.71 7.88 -17.83
CA TRP A 10 -27.99 8.11 -16.42
C TRP A 10 -26.70 8.51 -15.66
N ILE A 11 -25.59 7.80 -15.89
CA ILE A 11 -24.29 8.15 -15.30
C ILE A 11 -23.86 9.56 -15.73
N TRP A 12 -24.00 9.86 -17.02
CA TRP A 12 -23.66 11.17 -17.57
C TRP A 12 -24.50 12.28 -16.95
N GLN A 13 -25.80 12.09 -16.81
CA GLN A 13 -26.70 13.04 -16.16
C GLN A 13 -26.33 13.29 -14.71
N LYS A 14 -25.94 12.25 -13.95
CA LYS A 14 -25.46 12.39 -12.56
C LYS A 14 -24.15 13.13 -12.49
N LEU A 15 -23.21 12.87 -13.40
CA LEU A 15 -21.94 13.59 -13.49
C LEU A 15 -22.16 15.08 -13.84
N CYS A 16 -23.05 15.39 -14.78
CA CYS A 16 -23.40 16.76 -15.11
C CYS A 16 -24.10 17.51 -13.96
N ALA A 17 -24.92 16.82 -13.16
CA ALA A 17 -25.58 17.41 -11.99
C ALA A 17 -24.61 17.61 -10.80
N PHE A 18 -23.53 16.84 -10.73
CA PHE A 18 -22.54 16.94 -9.64
C PHE A 18 -21.85 18.30 -9.62
N TRP A 19 -21.46 18.83 -10.77
CA TRP A 19 -20.69 20.08 -10.84
C TRP A 19 -21.46 21.32 -10.36
N PRO A 20 -22.71 21.57 -10.77
CA PRO A 20 -23.53 22.65 -10.19
C PRO A 20 -23.72 22.50 -8.68
N TRP A 21 -24.05 21.28 -8.23
CA TRP A 21 -24.17 20.98 -6.79
C TRP A 21 -22.87 21.28 -6.03
N TYR A 22 -21.72 20.82 -6.54
CA TYR A 22 -20.42 21.08 -5.93
C TYR A 22 -20.11 22.57 -5.85
N LYS A 23 -20.46 23.34 -6.88
CA LYS A 23 -20.31 24.82 -6.85
C LYS A 23 -21.10 25.47 -5.72
N THR A 24 -22.26 24.95 -5.36
CA THR A 24 -23.07 25.51 -4.26
C THR A 24 -22.35 25.42 -2.91
N LEU A 25 -21.41 24.48 -2.75
CA LEU A 25 -20.62 24.32 -1.55
C LEU A 25 -19.57 25.47 -1.39
N TYR A 26 -19.23 26.13 -2.48
CA TYR A 26 -18.26 27.25 -2.49
C TYR A 26 -18.91 28.62 -2.54
N GLN A 27 -20.07 28.75 -3.17
CA GLN A 27 -20.70 30.06 -3.41
C GLN A 27 -21.19 30.68 -2.10
N GLY A 28 -20.85 31.98 -1.90
CA GLY A 28 -21.31 32.74 -0.75
C GLY A 28 -20.71 32.36 0.62
N ARG A 29 -19.81 31.38 0.68
CA ARG A 29 -19.22 30.89 1.94
C ARG A 29 -17.91 31.57 2.28
N ALA A 30 -17.61 31.66 3.58
CA ALA A 30 -16.35 32.15 4.10
C ALA A 30 -15.15 31.32 3.60
N TRP A 31 -13.97 31.90 3.55
CA TRP A 31 -12.75 31.25 3.01
C TRP A 31 -12.41 29.94 3.72
N TYR A 32 -12.60 29.87 5.06
CA TYR A 32 -12.33 28.65 5.85
C TYR A 32 -13.24 27.48 5.47
N THR A 33 -14.51 27.74 5.13
CA THR A 33 -15.42 26.66 4.66
C THR A 33 -15.00 26.16 3.27
N LYS A 34 -14.48 27.04 2.41
CA LYS A 34 -13.93 26.63 1.11
C LYS A 34 -12.71 25.72 1.28
N THR A 35 -11.79 26.06 2.22
CA THR A 35 -10.64 25.20 2.52
C THR A 35 -11.05 23.84 3.08
N VAL A 36 -12.02 23.79 4.00
CA VAL A 36 -12.52 22.51 4.52
C VAL A 36 -13.14 21.65 3.43
N VAL A 37 -13.97 22.24 2.55
CA VAL A 37 -14.56 21.51 1.41
C VAL A 37 -13.48 21.02 0.46
N ALA A 38 -12.48 21.81 0.16
CA ALA A 38 -11.36 21.41 -0.70
C ALA A 38 -10.57 20.23 -0.09
N LEU A 39 -10.23 20.30 1.18
CA LEU A 39 -9.54 19.23 1.89
C LEU A 39 -10.38 17.94 1.93
N ALA A 40 -11.67 18.04 2.26
CA ALA A 40 -12.58 16.90 2.24
C ALA A 40 -12.66 16.27 0.85
N SER A 41 -12.73 17.09 -0.20
CA SER A 41 -12.76 16.61 -1.59
C SER A 41 -11.47 15.89 -1.97
N CYS A 42 -10.31 16.38 -1.55
CA CYS A 42 -9.02 15.72 -1.77
C CYS A 42 -8.96 14.37 -1.06
N ILE A 43 -9.46 14.27 0.17
CA ILE A 43 -9.53 13.01 0.93
C ILE A 43 -10.43 12.01 0.21
N VAL A 44 -11.64 12.43 -0.20
CA VAL A 44 -12.57 11.55 -0.94
C VAL A 44 -11.95 11.10 -2.26
N ALA A 45 -11.34 12.00 -3.03
CA ALA A 45 -10.66 11.66 -4.28
C ALA A 45 -9.51 10.67 -4.05
N PHE A 46 -8.77 10.82 -2.97
CA PHE A 46 -7.69 9.91 -2.62
C PHE A 46 -8.21 8.51 -2.24
N ILE A 47 -9.30 8.42 -1.47
CA ILE A 47 -9.94 7.13 -1.13
C ILE A 47 -10.46 6.44 -2.40
N LEU A 48 -11.11 7.19 -3.30
CA LEU A 48 -11.59 6.65 -4.58
C LEU A 48 -10.43 6.18 -5.46
N TYR A 49 -9.32 6.92 -5.48
CA TYR A 49 -8.09 6.51 -6.16
C TYR A 49 -7.55 5.19 -5.60
N LEU A 50 -7.43 5.04 -4.27
CA LEU A 50 -6.98 3.80 -3.64
C LEU A 50 -7.91 2.62 -3.99
N GLY A 51 -9.22 2.84 -3.97
CA GLY A 51 -10.22 1.85 -4.42
C GLY A 51 -10.03 1.46 -5.88
N ALA A 52 -9.79 2.42 -6.76
CA ALA A 52 -9.53 2.17 -8.18
C ALA A 52 -8.22 1.37 -8.40
N VAL A 53 -7.18 1.64 -7.61
CA VAL A 53 -5.93 0.88 -7.63
C VAL A 53 -6.16 -0.56 -7.16
N ASP A 54 -6.93 -0.76 -6.09
CA ASP A 54 -7.21 -2.08 -5.52
C ASP A 54 -7.96 -3.00 -6.48
N ILE A 55 -9.02 -2.49 -7.11
CA ILE A 55 -9.82 -3.25 -8.08
C ILE A 55 -9.21 -3.28 -9.48
N ASN A 56 -8.05 -2.65 -9.70
CA ASN A 56 -7.44 -2.46 -11.02
C ASN A 56 -8.43 -1.90 -12.05
N PHE A 57 -9.08 -0.79 -11.70
CA PHE A 57 -10.12 -0.17 -12.52
C PHE A 57 -9.63 0.05 -13.96
N LEU A 58 -10.39 -0.48 -14.93
CA LEU A 58 -10.10 -0.44 -16.37
C LEU A 58 -8.68 -0.92 -16.75
N TRP A 59 -8.07 -1.82 -15.96
CA TRP A 59 -6.68 -2.30 -16.12
C TRP A 59 -5.61 -1.21 -16.09
N LEU A 60 -5.96 -0.03 -15.60
CA LEU A 60 -5.07 1.13 -15.57
C LEU A 60 -3.91 0.97 -14.59
N PHE A 61 -4.13 0.25 -13.49
CA PHE A 61 -3.19 0.16 -12.36
C PHE A 61 -2.46 -1.18 -12.27
N GLY A 62 -2.83 -2.15 -13.10
CA GLY A 62 -2.28 -3.51 -13.06
C GLY A 62 -2.77 -4.34 -11.87
N LYS A 63 -2.59 -5.65 -11.96
CA LYS A 63 -3.09 -6.57 -10.92
C LYS A 63 -2.46 -6.27 -9.57
N SER A 64 -3.27 -6.33 -8.53
CA SER A 64 -2.85 -6.37 -7.12
C SER A 64 -2.80 -7.82 -6.65
N PRO A 65 -2.06 -8.14 -5.56
CA PRO A 65 -2.15 -9.45 -4.92
C PRO A 65 -3.61 -9.77 -4.62
N GLY A 66 -4.01 -11.02 -4.93
CA GLY A 66 -5.38 -11.47 -4.71
C GLY A 66 -5.82 -11.26 -3.26
N TYR A 67 -7.09 -10.96 -3.06
CA TYR A 67 -7.69 -10.79 -1.74
C TYR A 67 -7.43 -12.04 -0.89
N PHE A 68 -6.89 -11.85 0.30
CA PHE A 68 -6.69 -12.84 1.37
C PHE A 68 -5.88 -14.11 1.03
N SER A 69 -6.08 -14.81 -0.07
CA SER A 69 -5.37 -16.07 -0.34
C SER A 69 -3.84 -15.92 -0.40
N GLY A 70 -3.35 -14.84 -1.04
CA GLY A 70 -1.92 -14.53 -1.06
C GLY A 70 -1.39 -14.00 0.27
N ILE A 71 -2.24 -13.33 1.08
CA ILE A 71 -1.85 -12.80 2.39
C ILE A 71 -1.78 -13.92 3.43
N LEU A 72 -2.72 -14.87 3.38
CA LEU A 72 -2.77 -15.99 4.31
C LEU A 72 -1.73 -17.08 4.03
N ASN A 73 -1.29 -17.19 2.78
CA ASN A 73 -0.31 -18.21 2.38
C ASN A 73 0.76 -17.60 1.47
N PRO A 74 1.64 -16.74 2.02
CA PRO A 74 2.70 -16.11 1.25
C PRO A 74 3.71 -17.15 0.77
N GLN A 75 4.05 -17.10 -0.52
CA GLN A 75 5.12 -17.94 -1.08
C GLN A 75 6.48 -17.33 -0.72
N THR A 76 7.16 -17.92 0.23
CA THR A 76 8.52 -17.55 0.59
C THR A 76 9.52 -18.42 -0.17
N SER A 77 10.57 -17.80 -0.70
CA SER A 77 11.68 -18.54 -1.31
C SER A 77 12.62 -18.97 -0.18
N GLU A 78 12.69 -20.27 0.05
CA GLU A 78 13.60 -20.87 1.01
C GLU A 78 14.88 -21.35 0.31
N ALA A 79 15.96 -21.50 1.08
CA ALA A 79 17.18 -22.09 0.58
C ALA A 79 17.01 -23.60 0.47
N SER A 80 17.36 -24.19 -0.68
CA SER A 80 17.46 -25.65 -0.83
C SER A 80 18.77 -26.13 -0.21
N LEU A 81 18.67 -27.06 0.73
CA LEU A 81 19.82 -27.64 1.40
C LEU A 81 20.24 -28.93 0.69
N ILE A 82 21.53 -29.08 0.42
CA ILE A 82 22.12 -30.24 -0.25
C ILE A 82 22.90 -31.04 0.80
N TYR A 83 22.48 -32.28 1.00
CA TYR A 83 23.11 -33.18 1.95
C TYR A 83 23.82 -34.33 1.23
N SER A 84 24.92 -34.81 1.83
CA SER A 84 25.57 -36.06 1.44
C SER A 84 24.75 -37.27 1.88
N ALA A 85 25.10 -38.46 1.38
CA ALA A 85 24.42 -39.70 1.75
C ALA A 85 24.52 -40.02 3.25
N ASP A 86 25.54 -39.49 3.94
CA ASP A 86 25.77 -39.62 5.39
C ASP A 86 25.10 -38.48 6.20
N GLY A 87 24.24 -37.66 5.56
CA GLY A 87 23.46 -36.61 6.23
C GLY A 87 24.21 -35.32 6.50
N LYS A 88 25.44 -35.15 6.01
CA LYS A 88 26.22 -33.91 6.20
C LYS A 88 25.79 -32.87 5.16
N LEU A 89 25.64 -31.63 5.61
CA LEU A 89 25.34 -30.51 4.74
C LEU A 89 26.54 -30.22 3.82
N ILE A 90 26.37 -30.43 2.51
CA ILE A 90 27.40 -30.16 1.50
C ILE A 90 27.32 -28.69 1.04
N GLY A 91 26.11 -28.16 0.91
CA GLY A 91 25.92 -26.79 0.41
C GLY A 91 24.49 -26.31 0.47
N LYS A 92 24.30 -25.04 0.10
CA LYS A 92 22.99 -24.39 0.02
C LYS A 92 22.85 -23.79 -1.37
N TYR A 93 21.69 -24.00 -1.98
CA TYR A 93 21.31 -23.35 -3.23
C TYR A 93 20.15 -22.40 -2.97
N PHE A 94 20.32 -21.11 -3.26
CA PHE A 94 19.32 -20.08 -2.92
C PHE A 94 19.44 -18.87 -3.84
N ASN A 95 18.30 -18.22 -4.08
CA ASN A 95 18.27 -16.85 -4.60
C ASN A 95 18.44 -15.82 -3.48
N GLU A 96 17.87 -16.10 -2.31
CA GLU A 96 17.99 -15.31 -1.09
C GLU A 96 18.33 -16.28 0.05
N ASN A 97 19.44 -16.02 0.77
CA ASN A 97 19.86 -16.86 1.88
C ASN A 97 18.96 -16.61 3.10
N ARG A 98 17.86 -17.32 3.17
CA ARG A 98 16.91 -17.26 4.28
C ARG A 98 16.87 -18.59 5.01
N THR A 99 16.98 -18.51 6.32
CA THR A 99 16.77 -19.64 7.22
C THR A 99 15.53 -19.32 8.04
N PRO A 100 14.42 -20.07 7.90
CA PRO A 100 13.24 -19.88 8.73
C PRO A 100 13.61 -20.11 10.20
N VAL A 101 13.08 -19.30 11.07
CA VAL A 101 13.19 -19.42 12.53
C VAL A 101 11.79 -19.25 13.13
N GLU A 102 11.50 -19.97 14.19
CA GLU A 102 10.24 -19.78 14.91
C GLU A 102 10.27 -18.49 15.73
N TYR A 103 9.10 -17.88 15.93
CA TYR A 103 8.98 -16.63 16.66
C TYR A 103 9.60 -16.68 18.06
N ASP A 104 9.42 -17.79 18.75
CA ASP A 104 9.89 -18.00 20.11
C ASP A 104 11.42 -18.24 20.20
N GLU A 105 12.08 -18.55 19.08
CA GLU A 105 13.54 -18.69 18.99
C GLU A 105 14.24 -17.33 18.88
N VAL A 106 13.50 -16.26 18.56
CA VAL A 106 14.07 -14.92 18.39
C VAL A 106 14.06 -14.18 19.73
N ASN A 107 15.22 -13.61 20.08
CA ASN A 107 15.30 -12.82 21.31
C ASN A 107 14.31 -11.65 21.30
N PRO A 108 13.47 -11.50 22.34
CA PRO A 108 12.49 -10.40 22.42
C PRO A 108 13.09 -8.99 22.29
N ALA A 109 14.35 -8.81 22.70
CA ALA A 109 15.04 -7.54 22.54
C ALA A 109 15.23 -7.14 21.06
N PHE A 110 15.29 -8.13 20.15
CA PHE A 110 15.34 -7.87 18.70
C PHE A 110 14.06 -7.20 18.20
N PHE A 111 12.91 -7.70 18.60
CA PHE A 111 11.62 -7.11 18.18
C PHE A 111 11.47 -5.69 18.72
N LYS A 112 11.87 -5.47 19.98
CA LYS A 112 11.87 -4.13 20.55
C LYS A 112 12.79 -3.18 19.79
N ALA A 113 14.01 -3.58 19.52
CA ALA A 113 14.97 -2.77 18.77
C ALA A 113 14.47 -2.47 17.34
N LEU A 114 13.85 -3.46 16.68
CA LEU A 114 13.26 -3.29 15.35
C LEU A 114 12.15 -2.23 15.36
N VAL A 115 11.22 -2.31 16.33
CA VAL A 115 10.13 -1.35 16.47
C VAL A 115 10.67 0.04 16.79
N ASP A 116 11.59 0.16 17.74
CA ASP A 116 12.15 1.44 18.16
C ASP A 116 12.95 2.15 17.05
N THR A 117 13.55 1.38 16.13
CA THR A 117 14.37 1.92 15.04
C THR A 117 13.61 2.19 13.75
N GLU A 118 12.70 1.29 13.37
CA GLU A 118 12.02 1.33 12.07
C GLU A 118 10.63 1.96 12.14
N ASP A 119 9.92 1.78 13.28
CA ASP A 119 8.51 2.17 13.38
C ASP A 119 8.07 2.36 14.85
N GLU A 120 8.55 3.41 15.48
CA GLU A 120 8.28 3.74 16.90
C GLU A 120 6.78 3.68 17.28
N ARG A 121 5.90 3.97 16.32
CA ARG A 121 4.43 3.94 16.51
C ARG A 121 3.76 2.68 15.99
N PHE A 122 4.52 1.60 15.75
CA PHE A 122 4.03 0.34 15.18
C PHE A 122 2.70 -0.12 15.78
N TYR A 123 2.56 -0.10 17.10
CA TYR A 123 1.36 -0.57 17.78
C TYR A 123 0.17 0.44 17.77
N LYS A 124 0.36 1.64 17.21
CA LYS A 124 -0.63 2.73 17.26
C LYS A 124 -1.34 3.00 15.93
N HIS A 125 -0.89 2.41 14.85
CA HIS A 125 -1.47 2.61 13.51
C HIS A 125 -1.92 1.29 12.87
N ILE A 126 -2.64 1.36 11.75
CA ILE A 126 -3.21 0.23 11.00
C ILE A 126 -2.44 0.00 9.68
N GLY A 127 -1.13 -0.23 9.74
CA GLY A 127 -0.28 -0.47 8.56
C GLY A 127 0.22 0.79 7.86
N ILE A 128 -0.39 1.93 8.11
CA ILE A 128 0.06 3.26 7.65
C ILE A 128 0.15 4.16 8.87
N ASP A 129 1.27 4.86 9.04
CA ASP A 129 1.44 5.89 10.05
C ASP A 129 1.20 7.28 9.44
N PRO A 130 0.02 7.90 9.63
CA PRO A 130 -0.27 9.21 9.05
C PRO A 130 0.66 10.32 9.57
N ILE A 131 1.08 10.21 10.84
CA ILE A 131 1.98 11.20 11.46
C ILE A 131 3.37 11.10 10.83
N GLY A 132 3.88 9.89 10.64
CA GLY A 132 5.16 9.65 9.97
C GLY A 132 5.14 10.10 8.51
N VAL A 133 4.06 9.83 7.78
CA VAL A 133 3.89 10.29 6.39
C VAL A 133 3.89 11.82 6.33
N PHE A 134 3.16 12.49 7.22
CA PHE A 134 3.12 13.95 7.28
C PHE A 134 4.49 14.55 7.65
N ALA A 135 5.19 13.98 8.63
CA ALA A 135 6.52 14.41 9.04
C ALA A 135 7.52 14.26 7.89
N ALA A 136 7.52 13.12 7.19
CA ALA A 136 8.39 12.89 6.05
C ALA A 136 8.09 13.83 4.86
N ALA A 137 6.81 14.11 4.61
CA ALA A 137 6.41 15.08 3.58
C ALA A 137 6.89 16.51 3.92
N LYS A 138 6.76 16.90 5.18
CA LYS A 138 7.26 18.17 5.69
C LYS A 138 8.78 18.27 5.54
N ASP A 139 9.52 17.23 5.95
CA ASP A 139 10.97 17.18 5.86
C ASP A 139 11.46 17.24 4.40
N ALA A 140 10.79 16.52 3.50
CA ALA A 140 11.10 16.55 2.07
C ALA A 140 10.91 17.96 1.45
N LEU A 141 9.89 18.70 1.91
CA LEU A 141 9.61 20.05 1.43
C LEU A 141 10.56 21.09 2.00
N LEU A 142 10.97 20.96 3.28
CA LEU A 142 11.74 21.98 3.98
C LEU A 142 13.24 21.72 3.95
N HIS A 143 13.67 20.46 4.02
CA HIS A 143 15.09 20.12 4.27
C HIS A 143 15.73 19.31 3.13
N HIS A 144 15.00 18.93 2.10
CA HIS A 144 15.44 18.07 0.99
C HIS A 144 16.02 16.69 1.41
N ASN A 145 16.01 16.37 2.69
CA ASN A 145 16.45 15.12 3.26
C ASN A 145 15.22 14.22 3.49
N GLY A 146 15.00 13.29 2.58
CA GLY A 146 13.86 12.36 2.66
C GLY A 146 13.99 11.40 3.84
N ARG A 147 13.33 11.72 4.97
CA ARG A 147 13.14 10.75 6.06
C ARG A 147 12.25 9.61 5.58
N GLY A 148 12.59 8.36 5.88
CA GLY A 148 11.73 7.21 5.61
C GLY A 148 10.44 7.29 6.42
N ALA A 149 9.28 7.10 5.76
CA ALA A 149 7.96 7.05 6.40
C ALA A 149 7.28 5.69 6.19
N SER A 150 8.02 4.67 5.79
CA SER A 150 7.48 3.32 5.57
C SER A 150 7.43 2.58 6.89
N THR A 151 6.25 2.06 7.26
CA THR A 151 6.04 1.23 8.44
C THR A 151 6.64 -0.17 8.27
N ILE A 152 6.86 -0.89 9.36
CA ILE A 152 7.29 -2.31 9.34
C ILE A 152 6.35 -3.14 8.48
N THR A 153 5.03 -2.96 8.64
CA THR A 153 4.02 -3.69 7.85
C THR A 153 4.13 -3.39 6.34
N GLN A 154 4.43 -2.14 5.96
CA GLN A 154 4.66 -1.80 4.55
C GLN A 154 5.94 -2.42 4.00
N GLN A 155 7.01 -2.47 4.81
CA GLN A 155 8.25 -3.13 4.44
C GLN A 155 8.04 -4.63 4.29
N LEU A 156 7.29 -5.25 5.20
CA LEU A 156 6.90 -6.65 5.12
C LEU A 156 6.09 -6.92 3.85
N ALA A 157 5.04 -6.14 3.60
CA ALA A 157 4.21 -6.24 2.40
C ALA A 157 5.05 -6.13 1.12
N LYS A 158 5.96 -5.17 1.04
CA LYS A 158 6.87 -4.98 -0.10
C LYS A 158 7.74 -6.21 -0.35
N ASN A 159 8.29 -6.81 0.72
CA ASN A 159 9.26 -7.90 0.63
C ASN A 159 8.57 -9.26 0.39
N MET A 160 7.48 -9.55 1.09
CA MET A 160 6.73 -10.80 0.94
C MET A 160 6.05 -10.91 -0.44
N PHE A 161 5.39 -9.83 -0.87
CA PHE A 161 4.62 -9.86 -2.12
C PHE A 161 5.42 -9.35 -3.31
N ARG A 162 6.70 -9.01 -3.15
CA ARG A 162 7.56 -8.48 -4.22
C ARG A 162 6.84 -7.45 -5.10
N VAL A 163 6.09 -6.53 -4.46
CA VAL A 163 5.16 -5.59 -5.13
C VAL A 163 5.83 -4.82 -6.27
N ARG A 164 7.14 -4.60 -6.18
CA ARG A 164 7.90 -3.85 -7.19
C ARG A 164 8.27 -4.66 -8.42
N SER A 165 8.42 -5.99 -8.30
CA SER A 165 8.94 -6.86 -9.36
C SER A 165 7.89 -7.78 -9.97
N GLN A 166 6.94 -8.28 -9.18
CA GLN A 166 5.97 -9.28 -9.64
C GLN A 166 4.66 -8.69 -10.16
N TYR A 167 4.27 -7.49 -9.69
CA TYR A 167 2.99 -6.91 -10.07
C TYR A 167 3.16 -5.83 -11.13
N SER A 168 2.40 -5.98 -12.21
CA SER A 168 2.32 -4.95 -13.24
C SER A 168 1.68 -3.69 -12.67
N THR A 169 2.09 -2.55 -13.17
CA THR A 169 1.54 -1.24 -12.79
C THR A 169 0.51 -0.74 -13.81
N GLY A 170 0.05 -1.63 -14.70
CA GLY A 170 -0.95 -1.34 -15.70
C GLY A 170 -0.51 -0.31 -16.73
N LEU A 171 -1.48 0.26 -17.42
CA LEU A 171 -1.23 1.24 -18.47
C LEU A 171 -0.59 2.53 -17.94
N LEU A 172 -1.05 3.01 -16.77
CA LEU A 172 -0.54 4.23 -16.14
C LEU A 172 0.89 4.07 -15.60
N GLY A 173 1.33 2.85 -15.33
CA GLY A 173 2.69 2.58 -14.89
C GLY A 173 3.78 2.80 -15.94
N LYS A 174 3.41 3.14 -17.18
CA LYS A 174 4.37 3.57 -18.21
C LYS A 174 4.96 4.95 -17.91
N VAL A 175 4.27 5.77 -17.11
CA VAL A 175 4.75 7.07 -16.64
C VAL A 175 5.52 6.89 -15.34
N PRO A 176 6.84 7.24 -15.26
CA PRO A 176 7.69 6.93 -14.10
C PRO A 176 7.12 7.42 -12.75
N VAL A 177 6.62 8.65 -12.69
CA VAL A 177 6.04 9.23 -11.46
C VAL A 177 4.78 8.47 -11.05
N LEU A 178 3.87 8.18 -11.99
CA LEU A 178 2.65 7.43 -11.71
C LEU A 178 2.96 5.99 -11.31
N ARG A 179 3.98 5.39 -11.88
CA ARG A 179 4.44 4.06 -11.49
C ARG A 179 4.82 3.99 -10.01
N LEU A 180 5.58 4.96 -9.53
CA LEU A 180 5.98 5.01 -8.12
C LEU A 180 4.77 5.20 -7.19
N LEU A 181 3.85 6.08 -7.57
CA LEU A 181 2.60 6.29 -6.81
C LEU A 181 1.75 5.02 -6.76
N ILE A 182 1.58 4.32 -7.87
CA ILE A 182 0.81 3.07 -7.93
C ILE A 182 1.46 1.98 -7.07
N ILE A 183 2.77 1.81 -7.16
CA ILE A 183 3.50 0.85 -6.34
C ILE A 183 3.31 1.17 -4.85
N LYS A 184 3.48 2.43 -4.47
CA LYS A 184 3.33 2.84 -3.06
C LYS A 184 1.90 2.67 -2.56
N SER A 185 0.91 2.97 -3.39
CA SER A 185 -0.50 2.74 -3.07
C SER A 185 -0.80 1.25 -2.85
N LYS A 186 -0.22 0.37 -3.66
CA LYS A 186 -0.36 -1.09 -3.47
C LYS A 186 0.30 -1.56 -2.16
N GLU A 187 1.49 -1.05 -1.83
CA GLU A 187 2.15 -1.32 -0.54
C GLU A 187 1.23 -0.93 0.63
N TRP A 188 0.59 0.24 0.57
CA TRP A 188 -0.34 0.71 1.60
C TRP A 188 -1.60 -0.15 1.71
N ILE A 189 -2.23 -0.48 0.60
CA ILE A 189 -3.43 -1.32 0.56
C ILE A 189 -3.14 -2.70 1.15
N ILE A 190 -2.02 -3.32 0.78
CA ILE A 190 -1.62 -4.63 1.29
C ILE A 190 -1.31 -4.54 2.79
N ALA A 191 -0.58 -3.51 3.24
CA ALA A 191 -0.26 -3.33 4.65
C ALA A 191 -1.52 -3.20 5.51
N VAL A 192 -2.50 -2.41 5.08
CA VAL A 192 -3.80 -2.29 5.78
C VAL A 192 -4.53 -3.63 5.79
N LYS A 193 -4.59 -4.35 4.66
CA LYS A 193 -5.21 -5.68 4.59
C LYS A 193 -4.53 -6.68 5.53
N MET A 194 -3.20 -6.67 5.60
CA MET A 194 -2.46 -7.55 6.54
C MET A 194 -2.85 -7.27 7.98
N GLU A 195 -2.95 -6.02 8.39
CA GLU A 195 -3.31 -5.66 9.77
C GLU A 195 -4.80 -5.85 10.10
N THR A 196 -5.66 -6.07 9.10
CA THR A 196 -7.04 -6.52 9.35
C THR A 196 -7.12 -8.02 9.61
N VAL A 197 -6.12 -8.78 9.18
CA VAL A 197 -6.08 -10.25 9.28
C VAL A 197 -5.21 -10.71 10.44
N PHE A 198 -4.05 -10.08 10.62
CA PHE A 198 -3.06 -10.45 11.63
C PHE A 198 -3.04 -9.42 12.76
N SER A 199 -2.96 -9.92 13.99
CA SER A 199 -2.72 -9.07 15.17
C SER A 199 -1.24 -8.74 15.28
N LYS A 200 -0.94 -7.54 15.76
CA LYS A 200 0.42 -7.16 16.17
C LYS A 200 0.76 -7.83 17.50
N LYS A 201 1.77 -8.65 17.49
CA LYS A 201 2.31 -9.27 18.70
C LYS A 201 3.64 -8.62 19.03
#